data_d92739a54d92cb0e5409a36e48a229d9
#
_entry.id   d92739a54d92cb0e5409a36e48a229d9
#
_cell.length_a   1.000
_cell.length_b   1.000
_cell.length_c   1.000
_cell.angle_alpha   90.00
_cell.angle_beta   90.00
_cell.angle_gamma   90.00
#
_symmetry.space_group_name_H-M   'P 1'
#
loop_
_entity.id
_entity.type
_entity.pdbx_description
1 polymer ?
#
loop_
_entity_poly.entity_id
_entity_poly.type
_entity_poly.pdbx_seq_one_letter_code
_entity_poly.pdbx_strand_id
1 'polypeptide(L)'
;MRRQAVSFLLLLTFGVTASAVSAEKRVRDLFGLKIGMREESVHQKLKKIATQQKEEKEKEEEGEQEVWSLKKDDRFDYILTRFNRDHRLTLITVVARPNRVRYSDIAQTKEATVASDGRNYSYRWKVERDGRQPAYLLIARGSSAEFLTSYSLYPAK
;
A
#
# COMPACT_ATOMS: atom_id res chain seq x y z
N MET A 1 -26.78 -56.19 48.49
CA MET A 1 -25.52 -55.74 47.89
C MET A 1 -25.80 -55.09 46.54
N ARG A 2 -25.89 -53.75 46.46
CA ARG A 2 -26.11 -53.00 45.24
C ARG A 2 -24.78 -52.37 44.79
N ARG A 3 -24.26 -52.78 43.66
CA ARG A 3 -23.07 -52.19 43.02
C ARG A 3 -23.52 -50.97 42.17
N GLN A 4 -23.11 -49.80 42.56
CA GLN A 4 -23.24 -48.58 41.74
C GLN A 4 -22.06 -48.50 40.80
N ALA A 5 -22.36 -48.47 39.50
CA ALA A 5 -21.40 -48.18 38.46
C ALA A 5 -21.34 -46.65 38.24
N VAL A 6 -20.20 -46.07 38.51
CA VAL A 6 -19.92 -44.67 38.27
C VAL A 6 -19.37 -44.56 36.85
N SER A 7 -20.19 -44.03 35.92
CA SER A 7 -19.76 -43.69 34.58
C SER A 7 -19.02 -42.36 34.57
N PHE A 8 -17.74 -42.43 34.29
CA PHE A 8 -16.89 -41.24 34.08
C PHE A 8 -17.07 -40.77 32.64
N LEU A 9 -17.80 -39.67 32.47
CA LEU A 9 -17.98 -39.01 31.19
C LEU A 9 -16.80 -38.08 30.94
N LEU A 10 -15.85 -38.49 30.09
CA LEU A 10 -14.69 -37.70 29.69
C LEU A 10 -15.09 -36.69 28.64
N LEU A 11 -15.32 -35.44 29.02
CA LEU A 11 -15.58 -34.32 28.13
C LEU A 11 -14.24 -33.88 27.47
N LEU A 12 -14.00 -34.33 26.25
CA LEU A 12 -12.92 -33.82 25.39
C LEU A 12 -13.35 -32.43 24.85
N THR A 13 -12.90 -31.38 25.52
CA THR A 13 -12.98 -30.01 24.96
C THR A 13 -11.92 -29.86 23.88
N PHE A 14 -12.33 -29.96 22.62
CA PHE A 14 -11.52 -29.51 21.49
C PHE A 14 -11.41 -27.98 21.54
N GLY A 15 -10.30 -27.51 22.08
CA GLY A 15 -9.89 -26.12 22.00
C GLY A 15 -9.57 -25.78 20.54
N VAL A 16 -10.51 -25.17 19.84
CA VAL A 16 -10.25 -24.52 18.56
C VAL A 16 -9.41 -23.29 18.86
N THR A 17 -8.09 -23.43 18.79
CA THR A 17 -7.19 -22.28 18.72
C THR A 17 -7.41 -21.61 17.37
N ALA A 18 -8.30 -20.61 17.36
CA ALA A 18 -8.36 -19.66 16.26
C ALA A 18 -7.00 -18.94 16.21
N SER A 19 -6.13 -19.43 15.33
CA SER A 19 -4.94 -18.69 14.93
C SER A 19 -5.44 -17.38 14.36
N ALA A 20 -5.33 -16.30 15.15
CA ALA A 20 -5.52 -14.95 14.64
C ALA A 20 -4.47 -14.76 13.54
N VAL A 21 -4.87 -14.93 12.30
CA VAL A 21 -4.10 -14.52 11.13
C VAL A 21 -3.88 -13.04 11.32
N SER A 22 -2.66 -12.68 11.73
CA SER A 22 -2.23 -11.29 11.84
C SER A 22 -2.61 -10.62 10.55
N ALA A 23 -3.54 -9.65 10.62
CA ALA A 23 -3.96 -8.89 9.46
C ALA A 23 -2.70 -8.27 8.87
N GLU A 24 -2.26 -8.83 7.76
CA GLU A 24 -1.08 -8.41 7.04
C GLU A 24 -1.14 -6.90 6.82
N LYS A 25 -0.10 -6.19 7.23
CA LYS A 25 0.04 -4.75 7.05
C LYS A 25 0.25 -4.50 5.54
N ARG A 26 -0.82 -4.60 4.77
CA ARG A 26 -0.84 -4.23 3.36
C ARG A 26 -1.01 -2.73 3.29
N VAL A 27 -0.18 -2.08 2.49
CA VAL A 27 -0.38 -0.66 2.19
C VAL A 27 -1.65 -0.54 1.37
N ARG A 28 -2.76 -0.16 2.03
CA ARG A 28 -4.07 0.02 1.38
C ARG A 28 -4.30 1.44 0.92
N ASP A 29 -3.65 2.38 1.59
CA ASP A 29 -3.66 3.78 1.21
C ASP A 29 -2.29 4.43 1.47
N LEU A 30 -2.10 5.57 0.87
CA LEU A 30 -0.92 6.41 1.03
C LEU A 30 -1.39 7.77 1.51
N PHE A 31 -1.06 8.15 2.75
CA PHE A 31 -1.48 9.41 3.36
C PHE A 31 -3.00 9.64 3.34
N GLY A 32 -3.78 8.57 3.49
CA GLY A 32 -5.23 8.58 3.38
C GLY A 32 -5.76 8.69 1.95
N LEU A 33 -4.90 8.54 0.94
CA LEU A 33 -5.26 8.49 -0.48
C LEU A 33 -5.58 7.05 -0.91
N LYS A 34 -6.51 6.90 -1.85
CA LYS A 34 -6.94 5.61 -2.39
C LYS A 34 -7.20 5.72 -3.88
N ILE A 35 -6.85 4.69 -4.63
CA ILE A 35 -7.19 4.60 -6.06
C ILE A 35 -8.71 4.75 -6.24
N GLY A 36 -9.12 5.52 -7.25
CA GLY A 36 -10.51 5.84 -7.53
C GLY A 36 -11.10 7.01 -6.71
N MET A 37 -10.34 7.62 -5.79
CA MET A 37 -10.77 8.81 -5.04
C MET A 37 -10.97 9.99 -6.00
N ARG A 38 -11.94 10.86 -5.73
CA ARG A 38 -12.16 12.09 -6.50
C ARG A 38 -11.02 13.07 -6.29
N GLU A 39 -10.61 13.76 -7.35
CA GLU A 39 -9.53 14.76 -7.36
C GLU A 39 -9.67 15.79 -6.25
N GLU A 40 -10.85 16.39 -6.12
CA GLU A 40 -11.13 17.38 -5.08
C GLU A 40 -10.85 16.86 -3.66
N SER A 41 -11.24 15.60 -3.39
CA SER A 41 -10.98 14.95 -2.09
C SER A 41 -9.49 14.68 -1.87
N VAL A 42 -8.75 14.36 -2.93
CA VAL A 42 -7.30 14.20 -2.91
C VAL A 42 -6.63 15.53 -2.57
N HIS A 43 -7.01 16.61 -3.27
CA HIS A 43 -6.50 17.96 -3.03
C HIS A 43 -6.76 18.43 -1.59
N GLN A 44 -7.96 18.21 -1.06
CA GLN A 44 -8.28 18.56 0.33
C GLN A 44 -7.38 17.85 1.35
N LYS A 45 -7.01 16.60 1.08
CA LYS A 45 -6.10 15.82 1.95
C LYS A 45 -4.66 16.30 1.80
N LEU A 46 -4.17 16.44 0.57
CA LEU A 46 -2.79 16.81 0.30
C LEU A 46 -2.46 18.23 0.76
N LYS A 47 -3.34 19.20 0.59
CA LYS A 47 -3.14 20.59 1.08
C LYS A 47 -2.82 20.67 2.57
N LYS A 48 -3.26 19.70 3.37
CA LYS A 48 -2.98 19.66 4.82
C LYS A 48 -1.52 19.27 5.14
N ILE A 49 -0.90 18.46 4.29
CA ILE A 49 0.41 17.83 4.55
C ILE A 49 1.49 18.21 3.54
N ALA A 50 1.11 18.78 2.39
CA ALA A 50 2.00 19.05 1.27
C ALA A 50 1.74 20.42 0.65
N THR A 51 2.66 20.88 -0.20
CA THR A 51 2.50 22.03 -1.06
C THR A 51 2.58 21.56 -2.51
N GLN A 52 1.55 21.90 -3.31
CA GLN A 52 1.53 21.58 -4.73
C GLN A 52 2.63 22.39 -5.43
N GLN A 53 3.44 21.70 -6.23
CA GLN A 53 4.41 22.34 -7.11
C GLN A 53 3.69 22.74 -8.39
N LYS A 54 3.95 23.95 -8.89
CA LYS A 54 3.49 24.38 -10.20
C LYS A 54 4.41 23.72 -11.23
N GLU A 55 3.94 22.68 -11.90
CA GLU A 55 4.59 22.17 -13.09
C GLU A 55 4.03 22.88 -14.33
N GLU A 56 4.91 23.15 -15.32
CA GLU A 56 4.48 23.48 -16.66
C GLU A 56 3.78 22.24 -17.22
N LYS A 57 2.53 22.43 -17.64
CA LYS A 57 1.66 21.35 -18.11
C LYS A 57 2.21 20.76 -19.42
N GLU A 58 2.98 19.70 -19.33
CA GLU A 58 3.11 18.78 -20.46
C GLU A 58 1.77 18.02 -20.59
N LYS A 59 1.10 18.24 -21.72
CA LYS A 59 -0.13 17.54 -22.07
C LYS A 59 0.20 16.09 -22.43
N GLU A 60 0.32 15.23 -21.44
CA GLU A 60 0.34 13.80 -21.71
C GLU A 60 -1.08 13.29 -21.98
N GLU A 61 -1.21 12.39 -22.95
CA GLU A 61 -2.50 11.76 -23.33
C GLU A 61 -3.16 10.99 -22.17
N GLU A 62 -2.42 10.64 -21.12
CA GLU A 62 -2.87 9.82 -19.99
C GLU A 62 -3.45 10.61 -18.79
N GLY A 63 -3.62 11.91 -18.90
CA GLY A 63 -4.17 12.76 -17.84
C GLY A 63 -3.13 13.62 -17.11
N GLU A 64 -3.63 14.54 -16.29
CA GLU A 64 -2.81 15.53 -15.60
C GLU A 64 -2.06 14.88 -14.41
N GLN A 65 -0.73 15.02 -14.39
CA GLN A 65 0.10 14.60 -13.26
C GLN A 65 0.38 15.81 -12.39
N GLU A 66 0.30 15.60 -11.07
CA GLU A 66 0.60 16.63 -10.09
C GLU A 66 1.71 16.19 -9.15
N VAL A 67 2.56 17.12 -8.73
CA VAL A 67 3.63 16.90 -7.76
C VAL A 67 3.37 17.70 -6.49
N TRP A 68 3.48 17.04 -5.35
CA TRP A 68 3.22 17.60 -4.03
C TRP A 68 4.44 17.41 -3.13
N SER A 69 5.09 18.48 -2.69
CA SER A 69 6.19 18.43 -1.72
C SER A 69 5.66 18.29 -0.30
N LEU A 70 6.10 17.27 0.42
CA LEU A 70 5.71 17.03 1.80
C LEU A 70 6.39 18.04 2.75
N LYS A 71 5.61 18.64 3.66
CA LYS A 71 6.07 19.75 4.51
C LYS A 71 6.92 19.30 5.70
N LYS A 72 6.63 18.15 6.29
CA LYS A 72 7.20 17.69 7.56
C LYS A 72 7.30 16.18 7.63
N ASP A 73 7.76 15.53 6.57
CA ASP A 73 8.02 14.09 6.59
C ASP A 73 9.54 13.86 6.53
N ASP A 74 10.05 13.01 7.42
CA ASP A 74 11.49 12.68 7.49
C ASP A 74 11.85 11.47 6.61
N ARG A 75 10.84 10.78 6.08
CA ARG A 75 10.99 9.59 5.24
C ARG A 75 10.72 9.85 3.78
N PHE A 76 9.86 10.82 3.47
CA PHE A 76 9.38 11.08 2.11
C PHE A 76 9.52 12.54 1.72
N ASP A 77 9.83 12.78 0.43
CA ASP A 77 9.97 14.12 -0.15
C ASP A 77 8.73 14.53 -0.92
N TYR A 78 8.22 13.65 -1.79
CA TYR A 78 7.18 13.99 -2.75
C TYR A 78 6.09 12.94 -2.82
N ILE A 79 4.89 13.41 -3.17
CA ILE A 79 3.78 12.58 -3.65
C ILE A 79 3.45 13.04 -5.06
N LEU A 80 3.38 12.10 -5.99
CA LEU A 80 2.88 12.32 -7.35
C LEU A 80 1.49 11.68 -7.45
N THR A 81 0.56 12.41 -8.04
CA THR A 81 -0.80 11.93 -8.30
C THR A 81 -1.12 12.08 -9.77
N ARG A 82 -1.90 11.13 -10.33
CA ARG A 82 -2.45 11.23 -11.68
C ARG A 82 -3.92 10.91 -11.66
N PHE A 83 -4.70 11.68 -12.41
CA PHE A 83 -6.14 11.53 -12.53
C PHE A 83 -6.52 11.12 -13.95
N ASN A 84 -7.62 10.39 -14.09
CA ASN A 84 -8.22 10.13 -15.41
C ASN A 84 -9.16 11.28 -15.81
N ARG A 85 -9.78 11.13 -17.00
CA ARG A 85 -10.74 12.12 -17.54
C ARG A 85 -11.98 12.34 -16.67
N ASP A 86 -12.31 11.37 -15.81
CA ASP A 86 -13.43 11.45 -14.86
C ASP A 86 -13.00 12.04 -13.51
N HIS A 87 -11.84 12.69 -13.44
CA HIS A 87 -11.26 13.25 -12.21
C HIS A 87 -11.13 12.23 -11.08
N ARG A 88 -10.73 10.98 -11.44
CA ARG A 88 -10.47 9.90 -10.48
C ARG A 88 -9.00 9.58 -10.41
N LEU A 89 -8.51 9.43 -9.19
CA LEU A 89 -7.12 9.08 -8.90
C LEU A 89 -6.79 7.69 -9.46
N THR A 90 -5.83 7.62 -10.38
CA THR A 90 -5.37 6.39 -11.04
C THR A 90 -3.93 6.01 -10.70
N LEU A 91 -3.14 6.97 -10.22
CA LEU A 91 -1.77 6.73 -9.80
C LEU A 91 -1.48 7.52 -8.53
N ILE A 92 -0.82 6.86 -7.59
CA ILE A 92 -0.16 7.49 -6.46
C ILE A 92 1.27 6.99 -6.46
N THR A 93 2.24 7.90 -6.49
CA THR A 93 3.65 7.55 -6.30
C THR A 93 4.19 8.37 -5.14
N VAL A 94 4.88 7.71 -4.22
CA VAL A 94 5.58 8.38 -3.12
C VAL A 94 7.07 8.22 -3.32
N VAL A 95 7.79 9.32 -3.29
CA VAL A 95 9.26 9.36 -3.41
C VAL A 95 9.84 9.40 -2.02
N ALA A 96 10.66 8.42 -1.69
CA ALA A 96 11.32 8.29 -0.41
C ALA A 96 12.65 9.04 -0.40
N ARG A 97 13.02 9.57 0.76
CA ARG A 97 14.37 10.07 1.01
C ARG A 97 15.38 8.92 0.98
N PRO A 98 16.59 9.15 0.52
CA PRO A 98 17.60 8.11 0.42
C PRO A 98 17.81 7.37 1.75
N ASN A 99 17.77 6.03 1.70
CA ASN A 99 18.01 5.13 2.83
C ASN A 99 17.08 5.34 4.06
N ARG A 100 15.86 5.84 3.85
CA ARG A 100 14.91 6.08 4.95
C ARG A 100 13.78 5.06 5.03
N VAL A 101 13.43 4.40 3.94
CA VAL A 101 12.29 3.48 3.88
C VAL A 101 12.73 2.12 3.32
N ARG A 102 12.50 1.07 4.08
CA ARG A 102 12.77 -0.30 3.65
C ARG A 102 11.56 -0.86 2.91
N TYR A 103 11.79 -1.84 2.03
CA TYR A 103 10.68 -2.56 1.39
C TYR A 103 9.75 -3.23 2.42
N SER A 104 10.30 -3.75 3.51
CA SER A 104 9.54 -4.36 4.61
C SER A 104 8.64 -3.38 5.37
N ASP A 105 8.92 -2.08 5.31
CA ASP A 105 8.07 -1.06 5.94
C ASP A 105 6.77 -0.84 5.16
N ILE A 106 6.78 -1.21 3.87
CA ILE A 106 5.65 -1.01 2.96
C ILE A 106 4.74 -2.24 2.91
N ALA A 107 5.33 -3.44 2.75
CA ALA A 107 4.59 -4.68 2.71
C ALA A 107 5.50 -5.88 3.01
N GLN A 108 4.92 -7.07 3.21
CA GLN A 108 5.70 -8.29 3.44
C GLN A 108 6.48 -8.68 2.18
N THR A 109 7.81 -8.58 2.21
CA THR A 109 8.68 -8.82 1.05
C THR A 109 8.61 -10.25 0.52
N LYS A 110 8.36 -11.24 1.39
CA LYS A 110 8.19 -12.65 0.99
C LYS A 110 7.02 -12.91 0.03
N GLU A 111 6.04 -12.00 -0.03
CA GLU A 111 4.87 -12.09 -0.89
C GLU A 111 5.03 -11.32 -2.21
N ALA A 112 6.14 -10.61 -2.36
CA ALA A 112 6.41 -9.85 -3.56
C ALA A 112 6.95 -10.73 -4.68
N THR A 113 6.57 -10.41 -5.91
CA THR A 113 7.36 -10.79 -7.08
C THR A 113 8.53 -9.82 -7.19
N VAL A 114 9.75 -10.34 -7.11
CA VAL A 114 10.97 -9.53 -7.13
C VAL A 114 11.62 -9.61 -8.50
N ALA A 115 12.03 -8.46 -9.04
CA ALA A 115 12.89 -8.37 -10.21
C ALA A 115 14.09 -7.48 -9.87
N SER A 116 15.29 -7.87 -10.35
CA SER A 116 16.52 -7.09 -10.18
C SER A 116 17.44 -7.29 -11.37
N ASP A 117 18.15 -6.23 -11.76
CA ASP A 117 19.25 -6.25 -12.72
C ASP A 117 20.63 -6.04 -12.03
N GLY A 118 20.68 -6.18 -10.71
CA GLY A 118 21.87 -5.97 -9.88
C GLY A 118 22.08 -4.50 -9.45
N ARG A 119 21.45 -3.54 -10.13
CA ARG A 119 21.49 -2.10 -9.79
C ARG A 119 20.13 -1.56 -9.39
N ASN A 120 19.08 -2.12 -9.94
CA ASN A 120 17.71 -1.73 -9.68
C ASN A 120 16.94 -2.91 -9.12
N TYR A 121 16.12 -2.63 -8.12
CA TYR A 121 15.26 -3.61 -7.46
C TYR A 121 13.80 -3.16 -7.60
N SER A 122 12.93 -4.10 -7.95
CA SER A 122 11.49 -3.88 -8.05
C SER A 122 10.75 -4.99 -7.33
N TYR A 123 9.97 -4.61 -6.34
CA TYR A 123 9.08 -5.48 -5.59
C TYR A 123 7.65 -5.19 -6.01
N ARG A 124 6.87 -6.23 -6.37
CA ARG A 124 5.48 -6.10 -6.84
C ARG A 124 4.56 -6.96 -5.99
N TRP A 125 3.49 -6.36 -5.53
CA TRP A 125 2.39 -7.03 -4.83
C TRP A 125 1.09 -6.78 -5.57
N LYS A 126 0.37 -7.86 -5.89
CA LYS A 126 -1.01 -7.78 -6.38
C LYS A 126 -1.93 -7.80 -5.16
N VAL A 127 -2.69 -6.75 -4.96
CA VAL A 127 -3.65 -6.65 -3.87
C VAL A 127 -5.05 -6.85 -4.43
N GLU A 128 -5.68 -7.95 -4.03
CA GLU A 128 -7.01 -8.31 -4.50
C GLU A 128 -8.08 -7.36 -3.95
N ARG A 129 -9.22 -7.37 -4.60
CA ARG A 129 -10.37 -6.55 -4.20
C ARG A 129 -10.83 -6.95 -2.79
N ASP A 130 -11.07 -5.95 -1.94
CA ASP A 130 -11.58 -6.14 -0.60
C ASP A 130 -12.78 -5.20 -0.38
N GLY A 131 -13.99 -5.77 -0.34
CA GLY A 131 -15.22 -5.02 -0.19
C GLY A 131 -15.39 -3.93 -1.26
N ARG A 132 -15.39 -2.66 -0.84
CA ARG A 132 -15.54 -1.50 -1.73
C ARG A 132 -14.21 -1.00 -2.32
N GLN A 133 -13.09 -1.58 -1.92
CA GLN A 133 -11.78 -1.17 -2.45
C GLN A 133 -11.48 -1.95 -3.73
N PRO A 134 -11.14 -1.28 -4.85
CA PRO A 134 -10.72 -1.96 -6.07
C PRO A 134 -9.40 -2.71 -5.84
N ALA A 135 -9.18 -3.76 -6.62
CA ALA A 135 -7.87 -4.39 -6.70
C ALA A 135 -6.83 -3.38 -7.21
N TYR A 136 -5.61 -3.48 -6.70
CA TYR A 136 -4.53 -2.60 -7.14
C TYR A 136 -3.18 -3.34 -7.16
N LEU A 137 -2.25 -2.79 -7.91
CA LEU A 137 -0.86 -3.22 -7.98
C LEU A 137 -0.01 -2.23 -7.16
N LEU A 138 0.71 -2.75 -6.17
CA LEU A 138 1.73 -1.99 -5.44
C LEU A 138 3.09 -2.33 -6.03
N ILE A 139 3.86 -1.32 -6.41
CA ILE A 139 5.23 -1.49 -6.92
C ILE A 139 6.16 -0.60 -6.12
N ALA A 140 7.14 -1.19 -5.46
CA ALA A 140 8.24 -0.46 -4.81
C ALA A 140 9.53 -0.64 -5.62
N ARG A 141 10.28 0.43 -5.81
CA ARG A 141 11.53 0.45 -6.57
C ARG A 141 12.65 1.09 -5.77
N GLY A 142 13.87 0.65 -6.01
CA GLY A 142 15.07 1.23 -5.39
C GLY A 142 16.35 0.77 -6.06
N SER A 143 17.46 1.40 -5.69
CA SER A 143 18.82 1.08 -6.15
C SER A 143 19.56 0.12 -5.22
N SER A 144 18.91 -0.38 -4.17
CA SER A 144 19.47 -1.36 -3.24
C SER A 144 18.47 -2.46 -2.93
N ALA A 145 18.92 -3.58 -2.40
CA ALA A 145 18.07 -4.68 -1.99
C ALA A 145 17.27 -4.38 -0.71
N GLU A 146 17.67 -3.39 0.07
CA GLU A 146 17.11 -3.08 1.38
C GLU A 146 16.19 -1.86 1.36
N PHE A 147 16.63 -0.77 0.71
CA PHE A 147 15.95 0.52 0.74
C PHE A 147 15.30 0.84 -0.60
N LEU A 148 14.05 1.30 -0.56
CA LEU A 148 13.36 1.81 -1.73
C LEU A 148 13.64 3.31 -1.94
N THR A 149 13.48 3.75 -3.19
CA THR A 149 13.48 5.16 -3.58
C THR A 149 12.08 5.67 -3.87
N SER A 150 11.17 4.78 -4.26
CA SER A 150 9.77 5.12 -4.49
C SER A 150 8.87 3.90 -4.39
N TYR A 151 7.59 4.14 -4.14
CA TYR A 151 6.56 3.14 -4.31
C TYR A 151 5.29 3.73 -4.89
N SER A 152 4.57 2.93 -5.68
CA SER A 152 3.42 3.39 -6.46
C SER A 152 2.25 2.43 -6.34
N LEU A 153 1.04 2.97 -6.34
CA LEU A 153 -0.20 2.22 -6.47
C LEU A 153 -0.81 2.51 -7.85
N TYR A 154 -1.20 1.45 -8.53
CA TYR A 154 -1.92 1.46 -9.81
C TYR A 154 -3.21 0.65 -9.68
N PRO A 155 -4.27 0.96 -10.45
CA PRO A 155 -5.40 0.04 -10.61
C PRO A 155 -4.89 -1.31 -11.14
N ALA A 156 -5.33 -2.41 -10.55
CA ALA A 156 -5.12 -3.72 -11.17
C ALA A 156 -6.06 -3.84 -12.39
N LYS A 157 -5.48 -4.25 -13.52
CA LYS A 157 -6.25 -4.58 -14.72
C LYS A 157 -6.92 -5.93 -14.58
#